data_9eeeeaf84647dd7fde5a3e717f1622b9
#
_entry.id   9eeeeaf84647dd7fde5a3e717f1622b9
#
_cell.length_a   1.000
_cell.length_b   1.000
_cell.length_c   1.000
_cell.angle_alpha   90.00
_cell.angle_beta   90.00
_cell.angle_gamma   90.00
#
_symmetry.space_group_name_H-M   'P 1'
#
loop_
_entity.id
_entity.type
_entity.pdbx_description
1 polymer ?
#
loop_
_entity_poly.entity_id
_entity_poly.type
_entity_poly.pdbx_seq_one_letter_code
_entity_poly.pdbx_strand_id
1 'polypeptide(L)'
;QQHHLKTISDLQNVQSILSGGMTLEFIDRGDGLKGIKKTYGLNFPVKSMEPALRYQAINKNKINIVDAYSTDSELRQYHLSILQDDKHMFPTYQGAPMMTKDFADKHPQIVKSLNKLAGRITEKEMQEMNYEVNVQDKAPATVAHHYLKTHHLLKEGD
;
A
#
# COMPACT_ATOMS: atom_id res chain seq x y z
N GLN A 1 7.24 18.26 -2.77
CA GLN A 1 7.92 18.71 -4.01
C GLN A 1 8.97 19.82 -3.78
N GLN A 2 8.85 20.64 -2.72
CA GLN A 2 9.82 21.73 -2.45
C GLN A 2 11.23 21.27 -2.08
N HIS A 3 11.40 20.02 -1.58
CA HIS A 3 12.69 19.54 -1.05
C HIS A 3 13.32 18.43 -1.90
N HIS A 4 12.77 18.08 -3.07
CA HIS A 4 13.27 17.05 -3.98
C HIS A 4 13.58 15.70 -3.30
N LEU A 5 12.81 15.33 -2.27
CA LEU A 5 12.96 14.08 -1.52
C LEU A 5 12.62 12.90 -2.43
N LYS A 6 13.47 11.87 -2.46
CA LYS A 6 13.29 10.64 -3.24
C LYS A 6 13.34 9.39 -2.37
N THR A 7 14.15 9.43 -1.32
CA THR A 7 14.40 8.29 -0.43
C THR A 7 14.00 8.60 1.00
N ILE A 8 13.87 7.56 1.82
CA ILE A 8 13.63 7.74 3.25
C ILE A 8 14.85 8.40 3.91
N SER A 9 16.07 8.11 3.45
CA SER A 9 17.28 8.78 3.96
C SER A 9 17.26 10.30 3.77
N ASP A 10 16.64 10.81 2.69
CA ASP A 10 16.54 12.24 2.43
C ASP A 10 15.76 13.01 3.50
N LEU A 11 14.90 12.32 4.25
CA LEU A 11 14.13 12.91 5.36
C LEU A 11 15.03 13.48 6.46
N GLN A 12 16.27 13.02 6.60
CA GLN A 12 17.22 13.59 7.56
C GLN A 12 17.47 15.08 7.31
N ASN A 13 17.48 15.50 6.05
CA ASN A 13 17.74 16.90 5.65
C ASN A 13 16.59 17.85 6.02
N VAL A 14 15.40 17.31 6.31
CA VAL A 14 14.19 18.09 6.59
C VAL A 14 13.52 17.66 7.89
N GLN A 15 14.21 16.92 8.72
CA GLN A 15 13.65 16.31 9.93
C GLN A 15 12.95 17.31 10.85
N SER A 16 13.49 18.52 10.98
CA SER A 16 12.95 19.58 11.85
C SER A 16 11.56 20.06 11.48
N ILE A 17 11.14 19.84 10.23
CA ILE A 17 9.81 20.25 9.72
C ILE A 17 8.86 19.09 9.53
N LEU A 18 9.28 17.84 9.81
CA LEU A 18 8.42 16.67 9.67
C LEU A 18 7.35 16.65 10.74
N SER A 19 6.14 16.33 10.33
CA SER A 19 4.98 16.05 11.19
C SER A 19 4.24 14.84 10.63
N GLY A 20 4.28 13.72 11.34
CA GLY A 20 3.72 12.46 10.91
C GLY A 20 2.29 12.22 11.40
N GLY A 21 1.48 11.60 10.54
CA GLY A 21 0.23 10.96 10.92
C GLY A 21 0.29 9.50 10.50
N MET A 22 0.25 8.57 11.44
CA MET A 22 0.45 7.15 11.17
C MET A 22 -0.57 6.31 11.91
N THR A 23 -0.84 5.10 11.39
CA THR A 23 -1.68 4.15 12.10
C THR A 23 -1.02 3.68 13.39
N LEU A 24 -1.82 3.38 14.41
CA LEU A 24 -1.30 2.86 15.69
C LEU A 24 -0.49 1.58 15.45
N GLU A 25 -0.98 0.71 14.56
CA GLU A 25 -0.28 -0.52 14.19
C GLU A 25 1.13 -0.21 13.66
N PHE A 26 1.25 0.72 12.70
CA PHE A 26 2.55 1.09 12.11
C PHE A 26 3.49 1.73 13.15
N ILE A 27 2.96 2.53 14.07
CA ILE A 27 3.76 3.13 15.15
C ILE A 27 4.39 2.06 16.04
N ASP A 28 3.66 0.98 16.34
CA ASP A 28 4.07 -0.03 17.31
C ASP A 28 4.91 -1.17 16.71
N ARG A 29 4.85 -1.38 15.41
CA ARG A 29 5.58 -2.46 14.73
C ARG A 29 7.07 -2.21 14.68
N GLY A 30 7.85 -3.29 14.80
CA GLY A 30 9.31 -3.27 14.65
C GLY A 30 9.76 -2.96 13.22
N ASP A 31 8.98 -3.36 12.22
CA ASP A 31 9.13 -3.04 10.79
C ASP A 31 8.29 -1.82 10.35
N GLY A 32 7.83 -1.03 11.29
CA GLY A 32 7.14 0.24 11.08
C GLY A 32 7.97 1.43 11.56
N LEU A 33 7.35 2.36 12.28
CA LEU A 33 8.01 3.59 12.76
C LEU A 33 9.23 3.32 13.63
N LYS A 34 9.19 2.28 14.47
CA LYS A 34 10.34 1.91 15.33
C LYS A 34 11.56 1.53 14.48
N GLY A 35 11.33 0.75 13.42
CA GLY A 35 12.36 0.38 12.46
C GLY A 35 12.90 1.58 11.68
N ILE A 36 12.02 2.46 11.21
CA ILE A 36 12.41 3.71 10.53
C ILE A 36 13.31 4.56 11.42
N LYS A 37 12.91 4.81 12.66
CA LYS A 37 13.71 5.59 13.60
C LYS A 37 15.08 4.98 13.82
N LYS A 38 15.17 3.67 14.00
CA LYS A 38 16.43 2.95 14.24
C LYS A 38 17.32 2.92 13.00
N THR A 39 16.77 2.56 11.83
CA THR A 39 17.55 2.32 10.60
C THR A 39 17.97 3.62 9.94
N TYR A 40 17.08 4.61 9.93
CA TYR A 40 17.30 5.89 9.26
C TYR A 40 17.75 7.01 10.19
N GLY A 41 17.79 6.78 11.53
CA GLY A 41 18.18 7.80 12.51
C GLY A 41 17.18 8.96 12.58
N LEU A 42 15.92 8.74 12.25
CA LEU A 42 14.90 9.76 12.19
C LEU A 42 14.21 9.94 13.55
N ASN A 43 13.98 11.19 13.93
CA ASN A 43 13.21 11.53 15.12
C ASN A 43 12.34 12.77 14.86
N PHE A 44 11.05 12.57 14.65
CA PHE A 44 10.08 13.61 14.41
C PHE A 44 8.75 13.29 15.10
N PRO A 45 7.91 14.32 15.37
CA PRO A 45 6.62 14.11 16.01
C PRO A 45 5.66 13.32 15.10
N VAL A 46 4.99 12.32 15.69
CA VAL A 46 4.00 11.49 15.02
C VAL A 46 2.74 11.42 15.86
N LYS A 47 1.58 11.58 15.22
CA LYS A 47 0.26 11.37 15.83
C LYS A 47 -0.35 10.08 15.29
N SER A 48 -0.94 9.29 16.19
CA SER A 48 -1.76 8.15 15.79
C SER A 48 -3.04 8.63 15.11
N MET A 49 -3.37 8.06 13.96
CA MET A 49 -4.57 8.39 13.18
C MET A 49 -5.17 7.14 12.55
N GLU A 50 -6.48 7.16 12.40
CA GLU A 50 -7.17 6.16 11.58
C GLU A 50 -6.75 6.26 10.11
N PRO A 51 -6.75 5.14 9.33
CA PRO A 51 -6.27 5.12 7.96
C PRO A 51 -6.85 6.23 7.06
N ALA A 52 -8.16 6.41 7.04
CA ALA A 52 -8.80 7.44 6.23
C ALA A 52 -8.47 8.86 6.69
N LEU A 53 -8.33 9.07 8.00
CA LEU A 53 -8.07 10.40 8.57
C LEU A 53 -6.65 10.89 8.28
N ARG A 54 -5.64 10.00 8.23
CA ARG A 54 -4.26 10.42 7.91
C ARG A 54 -4.15 10.98 6.50
N TYR A 55 -4.86 10.38 5.53
CA TYR A 55 -4.89 10.88 4.15
C TYR A 55 -5.61 12.22 4.02
N GLN A 56 -6.70 12.41 4.76
CA GLN A 56 -7.35 13.72 4.82
C GLN A 56 -6.47 14.79 5.47
N ALA A 57 -5.73 14.41 6.52
CA ALA A 57 -4.83 15.33 7.22
C ALA A 57 -3.66 15.79 6.36
N ILE A 58 -3.04 14.89 5.58
CA ILE A 58 -1.96 15.27 4.67
C ILE A 58 -2.48 16.12 3.50
N ASN A 59 -3.65 15.80 2.94
CA ASN A 59 -4.28 16.61 1.89
C ASN A 59 -4.61 18.04 2.37
N LYS A 60 -4.94 18.20 3.66
CA LYS A 60 -5.19 19.50 4.30
C LYS A 60 -3.93 20.17 4.85
N ASN A 61 -2.74 19.67 4.54
CA ASN A 61 -1.44 20.17 5.04
C ASN A 61 -1.36 20.26 6.58
N LYS A 62 -2.07 19.40 7.31
CA LYS A 62 -1.98 19.30 8.77
C LYS A 62 -0.82 18.45 9.25
N ILE A 63 -0.37 17.56 8.38
CA ILE A 63 0.82 16.71 8.49
C ILE A 63 1.48 16.68 7.12
N ASN A 64 2.72 16.19 7.04
CA ASN A 64 3.47 16.14 5.78
C ASN A 64 4.11 14.78 5.48
N ILE A 65 3.94 13.80 6.36
CA ILE A 65 4.35 12.42 6.14
C ILE A 65 3.35 11.44 6.75
N VAL A 66 3.06 10.35 6.03
CA VAL A 66 2.17 9.26 6.46
C VAL A 66 2.79 7.91 6.16
N ASP A 67 2.35 6.87 6.87
CA ASP A 67 2.52 5.49 6.42
C ASP A 67 1.51 5.18 5.32
N ALA A 68 1.90 4.35 4.36
CA ALA A 68 1.06 3.96 3.24
C ALA A 68 1.46 2.58 2.72
N TYR A 69 0.51 1.90 2.10
CA TYR A 69 0.83 0.80 1.19
C TYR A 69 0.92 1.34 -0.24
N SER A 70 1.82 0.79 -1.05
CA SER A 70 2.03 1.22 -2.44
C SER A 70 0.80 1.06 -3.33
N THR A 71 -0.16 0.23 -2.90
CA THR A 71 -1.43 -0.03 -3.58
C THR A 71 -2.59 0.85 -3.11
N ASP A 72 -2.38 1.76 -2.15
CA ASP A 72 -3.44 2.63 -1.63
C ASP A 72 -3.91 3.62 -2.70
N SER A 73 -5.23 3.70 -2.88
CA SER A 73 -5.88 4.57 -3.88
C SER A 73 -5.65 6.06 -3.63
N GLU A 74 -5.47 6.42 -2.36
CA GLU A 74 -5.27 7.79 -1.89
C GLU A 74 -3.93 8.39 -2.35
N LEU A 75 -2.93 7.54 -2.63
CA LEU A 75 -1.67 7.99 -3.23
C LEU A 75 -1.91 8.69 -4.56
N ARG A 76 -2.78 8.12 -5.39
CA ARG A 76 -3.21 8.70 -6.65
C ARG A 76 -4.18 9.85 -6.45
N GLN A 77 -5.19 9.68 -5.60
CA GLN A 77 -6.24 10.67 -5.35
C GLN A 77 -5.68 12.02 -4.89
N TYR A 78 -4.67 11.99 -4.02
CA TYR A 78 -4.07 13.19 -3.43
C TYR A 78 -2.70 13.53 -4.01
N HIS A 79 -2.28 12.87 -5.10
CA HIS A 79 -0.98 13.08 -5.77
C HIS A 79 0.21 13.01 -4.81
N LEU A 80 0.21 12.01 -3.93
CA LEU A 80 1.26 11.82 -2.93
C LEU A 80 2.50 11.19 -3.55
N SER A 81 3.67 11.61 -3.06
CA SER A 81 4.94 11.01 -3.46
C SER A 81 5.31 9.87 -2.52
N ILE A 82 5.75 8.75 -3.08
CA ILE A 82 6.29 7.61 -2.33
C ILE A 82 7.80 7.80 -2.22
N LEU A 83 8.34 7.64 -1.01
CA LEU A 83 9.78 7.62 -0.78
C LEU A 83 10.31 6.20 -0.90
N GLN A 84 11.44 6.05 -1.58
CA GLN A 84 12.11 4.77 -1.73
C GLN A 84 12.77 4.35 -0.41
N ASP A 85 12.60 3.09 -0.02
CA ASP A 85 13.33 2.46 1.08
C ASP A 85 14.74 2.08 0.64
N ASP A 86 15.66 3.05 0.65
CA ASP A 86 17.02 2.90 0.16
C ASP A 86 17.93 2.05 1.06
N LYS A 87 17.49 1.72 2.28
CA LYS A 87 18.19 0.81 3.20
C LYS A 87 17.53 -0.56 3.32
N HIS A 88 16.50 -0.84 2.51
CA HIS A 88 15.79 -2.12 2.48
C HIS A 88 15.33 -2.60 3.86
N MET A 89 14.78 -1.67 4.65
CA MET A 89 14.30 -1.95 6.00
C MET A 89 12.98 -2.73 5.98
N PHE A 90 12.10 -2.42 5.03
CA PHE A 90 10.82 -3.08 4.92
C PHE A 90 10.97 -4.47 4.31
N PRO A 91 10.33 -5.51 4.90
CA PRO A 91 10.22 -6.80 4.23
C PRO A 91 9.34 -6.67 2.97
N THR A 92 9.46 -7.63 2.08
CA THR A 92 8.57 -7.69 0.91
C THR A 92 7.17 -8.08 1.37
N TYR A 93 6.20 -7.19 1.17
CA TYR A 93 4.78 -7.44 1.41
C TYR A 93 4.12 -7.91 0.12
N GLN A 94 3.63 -9.13 0.11
CA GLN A 94 2.89 -9.67 -1.03
C GLN A 94 1.48 -10.06 -0.57
N GLY A 95 0.47 -9.64 -1.32
CA GLY A 95 -0.89 -10.13 -1.16
C GLY A 95 -0.98 -11.59 -1.58
N ALA A 96 -1.58 -12.43 -0.76
CA ALA A 96 -1.79 -13.83 -1.08
C ALA A 96 -3.15 -14.33 -0.56
N PRO A 97 -3.84 -15.21 -1.30
CA PRO A 97 -4.99 -15.94 -0.76
C PRO A 97 -4.54 -16.82 0.39
N MET A 98 -5.23 -16.75 1.52
CA MET A 98 -4.94 -17.58 2.69
C MET A 98 -6.09 -18.54 2.95
N MET A 99 -5.76 -19.82 3.15
CA MET A 99 -6.72 -20.88 3.45
C MET A 99 -6.10 -21.94 4.34
N THR A 100 -6.93 -22.76 5.00
CA THR A 100 -6.41 -23.88 5.79
C THR A 100 -5.82 -24.95 4.87
N LYS A 101 -4.81 -25.67 5.37
CA LYS A 101 -4.21 -26.81 4.63
C LYS A 101 -5.26 -27.84 4.25
N ASP A 102 -6.14 -28.21 5.18
CA ASP A 102 -7.23 -29.17 4.94
C ASP A 102 -8.16 -28.75 3.80
N PHE A 103 -8.51 -27.46 3.72
CA PHE A 103 -9.30 -26.92 2.60
C PHE A 103 -8.54 -27.00 1.29
N ALA A 104 -7.29 -26.60 1.28
CA ALA A 104 -6.44 -26.64 0.07
C ALA A 104 -6.27 -28.06 -0.47
N ASP A 105 -6.05 -29.04 0.41
CA ASP A 105 -5.90 -30.45 0.05
C ASP A 105 -7.20 -31.05 -0.52
N LYS A 106 -8.37 -30.63 0.02
CA LYS A 106 -9.69 -31.08 -0.48
C LYS A 106 -10.14 -30.39 -1.76
N HIS A 107 -9.58 -29.21 -2.07
CA HIS A 107 -10.01 -28.39 -3.20
C HIS A 107 -8.86 -27.91 -4.08
N PRO A 108 -8.01 -28.84 -4.62
CA PRO A 108 -6.83 -28.47 -5.39
C PRO A 108 -7.14 -27.66 -6.67
N GLN A 109 -8.33 -27.82 -7.23
CA GLN A 109 -8.79 -27.03 -8.39
C GLN A 109 -8.98 -25.53 -8.04
N ILE A 110 -9.40 -25.22 -6.81
CA ILE A 110 -9.52 -23.83 -6.35
C ILE A 110 -8.14 -23.22 -6.21
N VAL A 111 -7.20 -23.94 -5.57
CA VAL A 111 -5.79 -23.51 -5.44
C VAL A 111 -5.18 -23.26 -6.81
N LYS A 112 -5.38 -24.16 -7.77
CA LYS A 112 -4.90 -24.01 -9.15
C LYS A 112 -5.49 -22.77 -9.84
N SER A 113 -6.76 -22.48 -9.61
CA SER A 113 -7.42 -21.29 -10.20
C SER A 113 -6.88 -19.99 -9.60
N LEU A 114 -6.72 -19.90 -8.27
CA LEU A 114 -6.16 -18.75 -7.60
C LEU A 114 -4.69 -18.49 -7.99
N ASN A 115 -3.91 -19.56 -8.14
CA ASN A 115 -2.51 -19.45 -8.55
C ASN A 115 -2.29 -18.90 -9.97
N LYS A 116 -3.34 -18.83 -10.80
CA LYS A 116 -3.24 -18.13 -12.09
C LYS A 116 -2.98 -16.63 -11.93
N LEU A 117 -3.31 -16.05 -10.79
CA LEU A 117 -3.05 -14.64 -10.47
C LEU A 117 -1.66 -14.39 -9.89
N ALA A 118 -0.95 -15.45 -9.46
CA ALA A 118 0.36 -15.31 -8.83
C ALA A 118 1.36 -14.57 -9.74
N GLY A 119 1.92 -13.48 -9.24
CA GLY A 119 2.89 -12.64 -9.94
C GLY A 119 2.34 -11.85 -11.14
N ARG A 120 1.01 -11.79 -11.34
CA ARG A 120 0.41 -11.09 -12.49
C ARG A 120 -0.08 -9.69 -12.16
N ILE A 121 -0.47 -9.44 -10.93
CA ILE A 121 -0.99 -8.14 -10.52
C ILE A 121 0.19 -7.30 -10.02
N THR A 122 0.52 -6.25 -10.75
CA THR A 122 1.54 -5.27 -10.33
C THR A 122 0.96 -4.29 -9.31
N GLU A 123 1.85 -3.63 -8.54
CA GLU A 123 1.44 -2.56 -7.60
C GLU A 123 0.62 -1.48 -8.29
N LYS A 124 1.03 -1.08 -9.49
CA LYS A 124 0.34 -0.04 -10.27
C LYS A 124 -1.06 -0.47 -10.70
N GLU A 125 -1.23 -1.70 -11.16
CA GLU A 125 -2.54 -2.24 -11.54
C GLU A 125 -3.45 -2.36 -10.32
N MET A 126 -2.94 -2.84 -9.18
CA MET A 126 -3.73 -2.91 -7.96
C MET A 126 -4.13 -1.52 -7.47
N GLN A 127 -3.23 -0.54 -7.51
CA GLN A 127 -3.54 0.85 -7.14
C GLN A 127 -4.63 1.44 -8.05
N GLU A 128 -4.58 1.15 -9.36
CA GLU A 128 -5.61 1.57 -10.30
C GLU A 128 -6.96 0.93 -9.99
N MET A 129 -6.99 -0.39 -9.79
CA MET A 129 -8.23 -1.10 -9.43
C MET A 129 -8.81 -0.58 -8.11
N ASN A 130 -7.97 -0.35 -7.11
CA ASN A 130 -8.41 0.25 -5.84
C ASN A 130 -8.95 1.67 -6.03
N TYR A 131 -8.34 2.46 -6.91
CA TYR A 131 -8.83 3.80 -7.25
C TYR A 131 -10.19 3.75 -7.95
N GLU A 132 -10.38 2.83 -8.87
CA GLU A 132 -11.68 2.64 -9.54
C GLU A 132 -12.80 2.27 -8.55
N VAL A 133 -12.49 1.41 -7.57
CA VAL A 133 -13.46 1.01 -6.55
C VAL A 133 -13.69 2.13 -5.52
N ASN A 134 -12.63 2.66 -4.91
CA ASN A 134 -12.74 3.53 -3.73
C ASN A 134 -13.05 4.99 -4.07
N VAL A 135 -12.68 5.44 -5.27
CA VAL A 135 -12.80 6.86 -5.68
C VAL A 135 -13.81 7.05 -6.80
N GLN A 136 -13.92 6.10 -7.74
CA GLN A 136 -14.89 6.17 -8.83
C GLN A 136 -16.18 5.38 -8.55
N ASP A 137 -16.32 4.80 -7.35
CA ASP A 137 -17.51 4.04 -6.90
C ASP A 137 -17.89 2.88 -7.83
N LYS A 138 -16.92 2.29 -8.57
CA LYS A 138 -17.17 1.12 -9.38
C LYS A 138 -17.32 -0.13 -8.49
N ALA A 139 -18.25 -1.00 -8.85
CA ALA A 139 -18.40 -2.27 -8.13
C ALA A 139 -17.12 -3.12 -8.24
N PRO A 140 -16.58 -3.68 -7.13
CA PRO A 140 -15.37 -4.50 -7.15
C PRO A 140 -15.44 -5.66 -8.15
N ALA A 141 -16.60 -6.30 -8.28
CA ALA A 141 -16.82 -7.38 -9.23
C ALA A 141 -16.63 -6.94 -10.70
N THR A 142 -17.08 -5.72 -11.03
CA THR A 142 -16.91 -5.15 -12.37
C THR A 142 -15.44 -4.89 -12.68
N VAL A 143 -14.69 -4.32 -11.73
CA VAL A 143 -13.27 -4.04 -11.88
C VAL A 143 -12.48 -5.35 -12.00
N ALA A 144 -12.76 -6.33 -11.14
CA ALA A 144 -12.13 -7.65 -11.18
C ALA A 144 -12.42 -8.38 -12.50
N HIS A 145 -13.67 -8.38 -12.96
CA HIS A 145 -14.05 -9.00 -14.24
C HIS A 145 -13.30 -8.35 -15.41
N HIS A 146 -13.21 -7.02 -15.44
CA HIS A 146 -12.47 -6.31 -16.47
C HIS A 146 -10.99 -6.71 -16.49
N TYR A 147 -10.34 -6.75 -15.31
CA TYR A 147 -8.96 -7.19 -15.16
C TYR A 147 -8.77 -8.62 -15.70
N LEU A 148 -9.59 -9.57 -15.22
CA LEU A 148 -9.52 -10.97 -15.63
C LEU A 148 -9.72 -11.16 -17.14
N LYS A 149 -10.65 -10.43 -17.74
CA LYS A 149 -10.92 -10.45 -19.17
C LYS A 149 -9.74 -9.92 -19.98
N THR A 150 -9.20 -8.76 -19.58
CA THR A 150 -8.06 -8.13 -20.27
C THR A 150 -6.81 -9.00 -20.22
N HIS A 151 -6.62 -9.76 -19.15
CA HIS A 151 -5.48 -10.65 -18.96
C HIS A 151 -5.74 -12.10 -19.43
N HIS A 152 -6.85 -12.35 -20.15
CA HIS A 152 -7.23 -13.67 -20.67
C HIS A 152 -7.30 -14.77 -19.61
N LEU A 153 -7.79 -14.42 -18.40
CA LEU A 153 -7.92 -15.33 -17.26
C LEU A 153 -9.33 -15.94 -17.12
N LEU A 154 -10.32 -15.41 -17.84
CA LEU A 154 -11.66 -15.95 -17.95
C LEU A 154 -11.73 -17.00 -19.07
N LYS A 155 -12.67 -17.94 -18.94
CA LYS A 155 -13.04 -18.83 -20.05
C LYS A 155 -13.97 -18.09 -21.01
N GLU A 156 -14.01 -18.51 -22.27
CA GLU A 156 -15.02 -18.03 -23.20
C GLU A 156 -16.41 -18.40 -22.65
N GLY A 157 -17.24 -17.37 -22.42
CA GLY A 157 -18.60 -17.52 -21.88
C GLY A 157 -18.79 -17.17 -20.39
N ASP A 158 -17.71 -16.80 -19.66
CA ASP A 158 -17.77 -16.31 -18.26
C ASP A 158 -18.00 -14.78 -18.21
#